data_ca217996abd505d0711d65e6f468328b
#
_entry.id   ca217996abd505d0711d65e6f468328b
#
_cell.length_a   1.000
_cell.length_b   1.000
_cell.length_c   1.000
_cell.angle_alpha   90.00
_cell.angle_beta   90.00
_cell.angle_gamma   90.00
#
_symmetry.space_group_name_H-M   'P 1'
#
loop_
_entity.id
_entity.type
_entity.pdbx_description
1 polymer ?
#
loop_
_entity_poly.entity_id
_entity_poly.type
_entity_poly.pdbx_seq_one_letter_code
_entity_poly.pdbx_strand_id
1 'polypeptide(L)'
;MPRYDYSSMGFYTYDCLGWPFTEVPPGGGTVFIDELTLAVSGAAGTATIAAAKMGLKTLAVGGVGEDMMGDWVLERLKSFGVDVSAMQRKPGWKTSSSIVLTRADGSRPALHMAGATKDFFVDESMFDHVTDAKVFHVGGVGLTQAMDKGQNAKVMKAAKDRGAITTVDVFAGSPKDLPAIASVLPYTDYFMPSIEEAQALTGLRDHGDTAKYFLDMGVKACVLTLGGDGAYYHDRDGVKFRVPAFDIVVKCTCGCGDAFNAGYAVGLVKDFDPEMRVRFAQATSALNAMGLGSQAGVVNFDHTLNFMKTQKTRG
;
A
#
# COMPACT_ATOMS: atom_id res chain seq x y z
N MET A 1 14.81 21.74 0.20
CA MET A 1 14.62 20.27 0.37
C MET A 1 13.16 20.03 0.73
N PRO A 2 12.54 18.96 0.25
CA PRO A 2 11.17 18.63 0.59
C PRO A 2 10.97 18.49 2.11
N ARG A 3 9.78 18.85 2.59
CA ARG A 3 9.42 18.81 4.02
C ARG A 3 9.33 17.38 4.55
N TYR A 4 8.91 16.44 3.68
CA TYR A 4 8.73 15.03 4.02
C TYR A 4 9.63 14.15 3.17
N ASP A 5 9.98 12.97 3.68
CA ASP A 5 10.60 11.92 2.89
C ASP A 5 9.55 11.17 2.07
N TYR A 6 8.35 10.98 2.65
CA TYR A 6 7.26 10.20 2.06
C TYR A 6 5.90 10.83 2.37
N SER A 7 5.12 11.11 1.34
CA SER A 7 3.71 11.50 1.45
C SER A 7 2.87 10.41 0.81
N SER A 8 1.90 9.88 1.54
CA SER A 8 1.04 8.78 1.08
C SER A 8 -0.41 9.21 1.06
N MET A 9 -0.97 9.30 -0.15
CA MET A 9 -2.34 9.67 -0.42
C MET A 9 -3.18 8.44 -0.78
N GLY A 10 -4.36 8.32 -0.18
CA GLY A 10 -5.26 7.21 -0.51
C GLY A 10 -6.19 6.84 0.64
N PHE A 11 -6.51 5.53 0.74
CA PHE A 11 -7.42 5.11 1.78
C PHE A 11 -6.71 4.62 3.05
N TYR A 12 -7.33 5.00 4.16
CA TYR A 12 -6.94 4.65 5.53
C TYR A 12 -8.13 3.96 6.18
N THR A 13 -7.91 2.76 6.73
CA THR A 13 -8.97 1.96 7.32
C THR A 13 -8.68 1.61 8.78
N TYR A 14 -9.76 1.47 9.54
CA TYR A 14 -9.76 0.82 10.84
C TYR A 14 -10.07 -0.67 10.62
N ASP A 15 -9.09 -1.55 10.81
CA ASP A 15 -9.27 -2.98 10.63
C ASP A 15 -9.25 -3.70 11.97
N CYS A 16 -10.24 -4.57 12.16
CA CYS A 16 -10.31 -5.54 13.24
C CYS A 16 -10.02 -6.94 12.67
N LEU A 17 -8.92 -7.55 13.09
CA LEU A 17 -8.44 -8.83 12.54
C LEU A 17 -8.52 -9.92 13.61
N GLY A 18 -9.18 -11.03 13.29
CA GLY A 18 -9.25 -12.23 14.12
C GLY A 18 -8.46 -13.40 13.53
N TRP A 19 -7.81 -14.22 14.38
CA TRP A 19 -7.03 -15.40 13.97
C TRP A 19 -7.03 -16.49 15.05
N PRO A 20 -7.03 -17.79 14.70
CA PRO A 20 -7.38 -18.32 13.39
C PRO A 20 -8.91 -18.33 13.21
N PHE A 21 -9.36 -17.94 12.02
CA PHE A 21 -10.78 -18.01 11.67
C PHE A 21 -11.06 -19.30 10.86
N THR A 22 -12.08 -20.04 11.24
CA THR A 22 -12.46 -21.29 10.56
C THR A 22 -13.73 -21.12 9.73
N GLU A 23 -14.81 -20.69 10.37
CA GLU A 23 -16.12 -20.55 9.74
C GLU A 23 -16.99 -19.51 10.46
N VAL A 24 -17.99 -18.97 9.78
CA VAL A 24 -19.05 -18.20 10.42
C VAL A 24 -20.03 -19.16 11.05
N PRO A 25 -20.21 -19.13 12.39
CA PRO A 25 -21.14 -20.05 13.05
C PRO A 25 -22.58 -19.74 12.65
N PRO A 26 -23.46 -20.74 12.49
CA PRO A 26 -24.85 -20.52 12.16
C PRO A 26 -25.63 -19.88 13.32
N GLY A 27 -26.62 -19.06 12.96
CA GLY A 27 -27.54 -18.43 13.93
C GLY A 27 -26.80 -17.59 14.99
N GLY A 28 -27.05 -17.85 16.27
CA GLY A 28 -26.42 -17.19 17.42
C GLY A 28 -25.20 -17.91 17.97
N GLY A 29 -24.59 -18.81 17.19
CA GLY A 29 -23.39 -19.56 17.62
C GLY A 29 -22.18 -18.69 17.83
N THR A 30 -21.19 -19.20 18.57
CA THR A 30 -19.91 -18.53 18.86
C THR A 30 -18.76 -19.43 18.45
N VAL A 31 -17.76 -18.85 17.77
CA VAL A 31 -16.47 -19.49 17.50
C VAL A 31 -15.41 -18.74 18.29
N PHE A 32 -14.57 -19.49 19.01
CA PHE A 32 -13.42 -18.93 19.72
C PHE A 32 -12.23 -18.83 18.80
N ILE A 33 -11.50 -17.72 18.91
CA ILE A 33 -10.26 -17.43 18.20
C ILE A 33 -9.15 -17.15 19.22
N ASP A 34 -7.89 -17.30 18.81
CA ASP A 34 -6.75 -17.17 19.72
C ASP A 34 -6.26 -15.72 19.84
N GLU A 35 -6.42 -14.93 18.78
CA GLU A 35 -5.89 -13.57 18.72
C GLU A 35 -6.87 -12.62 18.01
N LEU A 36 -7.04 -11.43 18.60
CA LEU A 36 -7.75 -10.31 18.01
C LEU A 36 -6.85 -9.07 18.05
N THR A 37 -6.70 -8.38 16.93
CA THR A 37 -5.91 -7.15 16.87
C THR A 37 -6.60 -6.05 16.09
N LEU A 38 -6.23 -4.81 16.39
CA LEU A 38 -6.67 -3.63 15.66
C LEU A 38 -5.49 -3.02 14.91
N ALA A 39 -5.69 -2.65 13.67
CA ALA A 39 -4.66 -2.03 12.84
C ALA A 39 -5.21 -0.83 12.06
N VAL A 40 -4.36 0.17 11.84
CA VAL A 40 -4.57 1.11 10.73
C VAL A 40 -4.09 0.41 9.48
N SER A 41 -4.99 0.21 8.54
CA SER A 41 -4.74 -0.46 7.26
C SER A 41 -5.16 0.43 6.09
N GLY A 42 -5.42 -0.20 4.97
CA GLY A 42 -5.63 0.48 3.69
C GLY A 42 -4.31 0.77 3.01
N ALA A 43 -4.30 0.84 1.68
CA ALA A 43 -3.07 0.92 0.90
C ALA A 43 -2.18 2.10 1.34
N ALA A 44 -2.75 3.29 1.53
CA ALA A 44 -1.99 4.42 2.02
C ALA A 44 -1.66 4.30 3.52
N GLY A 45 -2.59 3.80 4.36
CA GLY A 45 -2.40 3.70 5.80
C GLY A 45 -1.29 2.73 6.19
N THR A 46 -1.31 1.54 5.62
CA THR A 46 -0.28 0.51 5.82
C THR A 46 1.09 1.02 5.38
N ALA A 47 1.17 1.57 4.16
CA ALA A 47 2.42 2.08 3.61
C ALA A 47 3.00 3.23 4.46
N THR A 48 2.14 4.16 4.91
CA THR A 48 2.57 5.29 5.75
C THR A 48 3.20 4.84 7.06
N ILE A 49 2.53 3.93 7.80
CA ILE A 49 3.06 3.46 9.09
C ILE A 49 4.32 2.62 8.89
N ALA A 50 4.36 1.74 7.89
CA ALA A 50 5.55 0.94 7.60
C ALA A 50 6.76 1.84 7.27
N ALA A 51 6.56 2.89 6.45
CA ALA A 51 7.60 3.86 6.12
C ALA A 51 8.07 4.65 7.37
N ALA A 52 7.13 5.08 8.23
CA ALA A 52 7.44 5.77 9.48
C ALA A 52 8.25 4.90 10.44
N LYS A 53 7.87 3.63 10.62
CA LYS A 53 8.62 2.66 11.42
C LYS A 53 10.06 2.47 10.90
N MET A 54 10.27 2.57 9.59
CA MET A 54 11.59 2.50 8.97
C MET A 54 12.34 3.84 8.96
N GLY A 55 11.85 4.85 9.68
CA GLY A 55 12.53 6.11 9.95
C GLY A 55 12.31 7.22 8.94
N LEU A 56 11.37 7.09 8.00
CA LEU A 56 11.03 8.18 7.11
C LEU A 56 10.13 9.22 7.80
N LYS A 57 10.34 10.50 7.49
CA LYS A 57 9.42 11.57 7.86
C LYS A 57 8.20 11.52 6.93
N THR A 58 7.04 11.15 7.47
CA THR A 58 5.85 10.81 6.69
C THR A 58 4.70 11.79 6.87
N LEU A 59 3.95 12.03 5.78
CA LEU A 59 2.67 12.74 5.76
C LEU A 59 1.56 11.78 5.34
N ALA A 60 0.50 11.70 6.14
CA ALA A 60 -0.73 10.98 5.79
C ALA A 60 -1.72 11.91 5.07
N VAL A 61 -2.24 11.48 3.92
CA VAL A 61 -3.21 12.21 3.11
C VAL A 61 -4.41 11.32 2.81
N GLY A 62 -5.56 11.59 3.42
CA GLY A 62 -6.75 10.76 3.27
C GLY A 62 -7.95 11.27 4.03
N GLY A 63 -8.98 10.44 4.18
CA GLY A 63 -10.19 10.78 4.90
C GLY A 63 -10.61 9.76 5.94
N VAL A 64 -11.05 10.25 7.09
CA VAL A 64 -11.71 9.48 8.16
C VAL A 64 -13.07 10.09 8.49
N GLY A 65 -13.96 9.33 9.07
CA GLY A 65 -15.24 9.83 9.56
C GLY A 65 -15.11 10.64 10.85
N GLU A 66 -16.18 11.33 11.24
CA GLU A 66 -16.31 11.96 12.55
C GLU A 66 -16.87 10.94 13.56
N ASP A 67 -16.10 9.91 13.85
CA ASP A 67 -16.44 8.83 14.77
C ASP A 67 -15.22 8.35 15.56
N MET A 68 -15.46 7.48 16.57
CA MET A 68 -14.39 6.92 17.42
C MET A 68 -13.34 6.14 16.63
N MET A 69 -13.71 5.49 15.52
CA MET A 69 -12.75 4.77 14.68
C MET A 69 -11.82 5.77 13.98
N GLY A 70 -12.34 6.91 13.51
CA GLY A 70 -11.56 7.99 12.94
C GLY A 70 -10.58 8.60 13.95
N ASP A 71 -11.04 8.86 15.16
CA ASP A 71 -10.19 9.34 16.25
C ASP A 71 -9.06 8.36 16.52
N TRP A 72 -9.37 7.07 16.64
CA TRP A 72 -8.38 6.03 16.87
C TRP A 72 -7.36 5.93 15.73
N VAL A 73 -7.79 6.00 14.46
CA VAL A 73 -6.90 5.99 13.30
C VAL A 73 -5.91 7.15 13.35
N LEU A 74 -6.41 8.38 13.61
CA LEU A 74 -5.56 9.57 13.68
C LEU A 74 -4.54 9.48 14.85
N GLU A 75 -5.00 9.07 16.03
CA GLU A 75 -4.10 8.91 17.18
C GLU A 75 -3.08 7.79 16.96
N ARG A 76 -3.48 6.70 16.32
CA ARG A 76 -2.56 5.62 16.00
C ARG A 76 -1.49 6.05 14.99
N LEU A 77 -1.85 6.82 13.94
CA LEU A 77 -0.89 7.41 13.02
C LEU A 77 0.11 8.32 13.76
N LYS A 78 -0.38 9.24 14.59
CA LYS A 78 0.47 10.12 15.41
C LYS A 78 1.40 9.35 16.33
N SER A 79 0.98 8.22 16.90
CA SER A 79 1.81 7.39 17.78
C SER A 79 3.04 6.80 17.08
N PHE A 80 3.05 6.75 15.74
CA PHE A 80 4.19 6.40 14.91
C PHE A 80 4.97 7.61 14.38
N GLY A 81 4.66 8.83 14.83
CA GLY A 81 5.30 10.06 14.38
C GLY A 81 4.85 10.54 13.00
N VAL A 82 3.73 10.02 12.49
CA VAL A 82 3.15 10.45 11.21
C VAL A 82 2.50 11.82 11.36
N ASP A 83 2.79 12.75 10.44
CA ASP A 83 2.05 14.00 10.33
C ASP A 83 0.66 13.71 9.71
N VAL A 84 -0.39 14.08 10.42
CA VAL A 84 -1.79 13.88 10.01
C VAL A 84 -2.47 15.18 9.58
N SER A 85 -1.70 16.27 9.36
CA SER A 85 -2.26 17.60 9.04
C SER A 85 -3.02 17.64 7.71
N ALA A 86 -2.81 16.67 6.82
CA ALA A 86 -3.55 16.52 5.56
C ALA A 86 -4.65 15.44 5.61
N MET A 87 -4.91 14.86 6.80
CA MET A 87 -6.04 13.96 6.99
C MET A 87 -7.33 14.77 7.19
N GLN A 88 -8.35 14.42 6.41
CA GLN A 88 -9.67 15.09 6.45
C GLN A 88 -10.62 14.33 7.37
N ARG A 89 -11.31 15.06 8.25
CA ARG A 89 -12.49 14.55 8.96
C ARG A 89 -13.72 14.86 8.12
N LYS A 90 -14.47 13.82 7.76
CA LYS A 90 -15.60 13.93 6.82
C LYS A 90 -16.93 13.89 7.59
N PRO A 91 -17.61 15.03 7.77
CA PRO A 91 -18.91 15.08 8.44
C PRO A 91 -19.95 14.17 7.77
N GLY A 92 -20.72 13.44 8.58
CA GLY A 92 -21.76 12.53 8.09
C GLY A 92 -21.27 11.21 7.52
N TRP A 93 -19.96 11.00 7.39
CA TRP A 93 -19.38 9.73 6.96
C TRP A 93 -18.87 8.90 8.15
N LYS A 94 -18.93 7.58 7.99
CA LYS A 94 -18.24 6.65 8.89
C LYS A 94 -16.80 6.46 8.42
N THR A 95 -15.90 6.17 9.35
CA THR A 95 -14.52 5.79 9.00
C THR A 95 -14.52 4.47 8.23
N SER A 96 -13.74 4.41 7.16
CA SER A 96 -13.52 3.16 6.42
C SER A 96 -13.02 2.08 7.36
N SER A 97 -13.62 0.89 7.32
CA SER A 97 -13.30 -0.16 8.29
C SER A 97 -13.51 -1.56 7.71
N SER A 98 -12.76 -2.53 8.25
CA SER A 98 -12.90 -3.93 7.87
C SER A 98 -12.95 -4.84 9.09
N ILE A 99 -13.69 -5.94 8.95
CA ILE A 99 -13.54 -7.13 9.78
C ILE A 99 -12.77 -8.13 8.92
N VAL A 100 -11.55 -8.47 9.33
CA VAL A 100 -10.66 -9.36 8.58
C VAL A 100 -10.59 -10.71 9.28
N LEU A 101 -10.97 -11.75 8.56
CA LEU A 101 -11.14 -13.11 9.05
C LEU A 101 -9.93 -13.94 8.61
N THR A 102 -8.81 -13.83 9.34
CA THR A 102 -7.55 -14.47 8.95
C THR A 102 -7.57 -15.97 9.28
N ARG A 103 -7.35 -16.81 8.27
CA ARG A 103 -7.27 -18.26 8.41
C ARG A 103 -5.85 -18.73 8.74
N ALA A 104 -5.74 -19.99 9.18
CA ALA A 104 -4.45 -20.59 9.53
C ALA A 104 -3.46 -20.68 8.34
N ASP A 105 -3.96 -20.70 7.10
CA ASP A 105 -3.15 -20.68 5.87
C ASP A 105 -2.71 -19.27 5.44
N GLY A 106 -3.06 -18.23 6.23
CA GLY A 106 -2.75 -16.84 5.96
C GLY A 106 -3.74 -16.13 5.00
N SER A 107 -4.71 -16.85 4.44
CA SER A 107 -5.78 -16.23 3.65
C SER A 107 -6.69 -15.38 4.55
N ARG A 108 -7.24 -14.28 4.00
CA ARG A 108 -7.84 -13.23 4.80
C ARG A 108 -9.12 -12.63 4.17
N PRO A 109 -10.21 -13.39 4.04
CA PRO A 109 -11.46 -12.79 3.61
C PRO A 109 -11.85 -11.64 4.54
N ALA A 110 -12.43 -10.58 3.99
CA ALA A 110 -12.78 -9.39 4.73
C ALA A 110 -14.20 -8.91 4.40
N LEU A 111 -14.86 -8.36 5.40
CA LEU A 111 -16.05 -7.54 5.25
C LEU A 111 -15.60 -6.09 5.32
N HIS A 112 -15.76 -5.32 4.24
CA HIS A 112 -15.23 -3.95 4.13
C HIS A 112 -16.35 -2.92 3.95
N MET A 113 -16.26 -1.84 4.74
CA MET A 113 -17.07 -0.64 4.57
C MET A 113 -16.16 0.52 4.12
N ALA A 114 -16.36 1.00 2.89
CA ALA A 114 -15.50 2.01 2.29
C ALA A 114 -15.60 3.41 2.95
N GLY A 115 -16.73 3.75 3.60
CA GLY A 115 -16.88 4.93 4.43
C GLY A 115 -16.36 6.24 3.80
N ALA A 116 -15.64 7.03 4.60
CA ALA A 116 -15.10 8.34 4.24
C ALA A 116 -14.09 8.32 3.08
N THR A 117 -13.51 7.16 2.76
CA THR A 117 -12.64 7.00 1.58
C THR A 117 -13.35 7.41 0.28
N LYS A 118 -14.66 7.22 0.19
CA LYS A 118 -15.43 7.58 -1.01
C LYS A 118 -15.51 9.07 -1.28
N ASP A 119 -15.41 9.89 -0.24
CA ASP A 119 -15.68 11.34 -0.27
C ASP A 119 -14.45 12.19 0.05
N PHE A 120 -13.32 11.58 0.40
CA PHE A 120 -12.10 12.34 0.59
C PHE A 120 -11.65 12.97 -0.73
N PHE A 121 -11.22 14.25 -0.68
CA PHE A 121 -10.86 14.99 -1.88
C PHE A 121 -9.75 16.00 -1.59
N VAL A 122 -8.68 15.92 -2.37
CA VAL A 122 -7.55 16.87 -2.33
C VAL A 122 -7.78 17.90 -3.42
N ASP A 123 -8.18 19.11 -3.05
CA ASP A 123 -8.29 20.22 -3.99
C ASP A 123 -6.94 20.87 -4.30
N GLU A 124 -6.92 21.79 -5.27
CA GLU A 124 -5.67 22.39 -5.76
C GLU A 124 -4.97 23.26 -4.69
N SER A 125 -5.70 23.80 -3.71
CA SER A 125 -5.11 24.58 -2.62
C SER A 125 -4.26 23.74 -1.67
N MET A 126 -4.49 22.43 -1.64
CA MET A 126 -3.74 21.48 -0.81
C MET A 126 -2.49 20.93 -1.52
N PHE A 127 -2.36 21.10 -2.84
CA PHE A 127 -1.29 20.45 -3.62
C PHE A 127 0.10 20.76 -3.09
N ASP A 128 0.37 22.01 -2.78
CA ASP A 128 1.66 22.45 -2.25
C ASP A 128 2.06 21.70 -0.98
N HIS A 129 1.11 21.47 -0.09
CA HIS A 129 1.36 20.77 1.16
C HIS A 129 1.50 19.26 0.97
N VAL A 130 0.57 18.64 0.23
CA VAL A 130 0.52 17.18 0.12
C VAL A 130 1.63 16.59 -0.77
N THR A 131 2.13 17.38 -1.73
CA THR A 131 3.18 16.95 -2.65
C THR A 131 4.61 17.36 -2.25
N ASP A 132 4.79 18.04 -1.10
CA ASP A 132 6.10 18.48 -0.60
C ASP A 132 6.88 17.32 0.03
N ALA A 133 7.18 16.30 -0.78
CA ALA A 133 7.86 15.08 -0.37
C ALA A 133 8.89 14.62 -1.40
N LYS A 134 9.90 13.84 -0.96
CA LYS A 134 10.85 13.17 -1.87
C LYS A 134 10.14 12.10 -2.69
N VAL A 135 9.28 11.31 -2.05
CA VAL A 135 8.45 10.29 -2.68
C VAL A 135 6.98 10.59 -2.38
N PHE A 136 6.18 10.72 -3.42
CA PHE A 136 4.72 10.87 -3.34
C PHE A 136 4.06 9.58 -3.82
N HIS A 137 3.30 8.95 -2.92
CA HIS A 137 2.61 7.68 -3.16
C HIS A 137 1.11 7.86 -3.23
N VAL A 138 0.48 7.22 -4.22
CA VAL A 138 -0.99 7.07 -4.26
C VAL A 138 -1.32 5.60 -4.07
N GLY A 139 -1.95 5.29 -2.94
CA GLY A 139 -2.33 3.93 -2.55
C GLY A 139 -3.82 3.68 -2.74
N GLY A 140 -4.16 2.70 -3.61
CA GLY A 140 -5.52 2.22 -3.83
C GLY A 140 -6.33 3.04 -4.83
N VAL A 141 -5.72 3.45 -5.97
CA VAL A 141 -6.48 3.96 -7.12
C VAL A 141 -7.51 2.91 -7.55
N GLY A 142 -8.75 3.34 -7.77
CA GLY A 142 -9.90 2.46 -8.04
C GLY A 142 -10.86 2.34 -6.84
N LEU A 143 -10.43 2.66 -5.62
CA LEU A 143 -11.28 2.67 -4.41
C LEU A 143 -11.66 4.08 -3.94
N THR A 144 -10.88 5.09 -4.31
CA THR A 144 -11.01 6.49 -3.84
C THR A 144 -11.99 7.33 -4.66
N GLN A 145 -13.19 6.85 -4.85
CA GLN A 145 -14.23 7.29 -5.79
C GLN A 145 -14.23 8.76 -6.23
N ALA A 146 -14.15 9.72 -5.29
CA ALA A 146 -14.12 11.15 -5.63
C ALA A 146 -12.80 11.53 -6.34
N MET A 147 -11.69 10.97 -5.88
CA MET A 147 -10.36 11.21 -6.46
C MET A 147 -10.16 10.51 -7.80
N ASP A 148 -10.77 9.33 -8.00
CA ASP A 148 -10.64 8.51 -9.22
C ASP A 148 -11.31 9.17 -10.45
N LYS A 149 -12.08 10.23 -10.26
CA LYS A 149 -12.67 11.04 -11.33
C LYS A 149 -11.68 12.02 -11.98
N GLY A 150 -10.39 11.70 -11.96
CA GLY A 150 -9.32 12.48 -12.58
C GLY A 150 -8.53 13.36 -11.58
N GLN A 151 -8.94 13.45 -10.33
CA GLN A 151 -8.22 14.28 -9.35
C GLN A 151 -6.89 13.64 -8.94
N ASN A 152 -6.81 12.29 -8.84
CA ASN A 152 -5.55 11.59 -8.63
C ASN A 152 -4.50 11.99 -9.67
N ALA A 153 -4.87 12.08 -10.96
CA ALA A 153 -3.96 12.48 -12.03
C ALA A 153 -3.43 13.92 -11.85
N LYS A 154 -4.29 14.86 -11.41
CA LYS A 154 -3.87 16.25 -11.16
C LYS A 154 -2.87 16.36 -10.01
N VAL A 155 -3.12 15.67 -8.89
CA VAL A 155 -2.21 15.65 -7.75
C VAL A 155 -0.89 14.97 -8.12
N MET A 156 -0.94 13.84 -8.83
CA MET A 156 0.26 13.14 -9.34
C MET A 156 1.10 14.02 -10.27
N LYS A 157 0.43 14.75 -11.18
CA LYS A 157 1.12 15.71 -12.03
C LYS A 157 1.80 16.79 -11.20
N ALA A 158 1.10 17.38 -10.22
CA ALA A 158 1.67 18.41 -9.35
C ALA A 158 2.88 17.90 -8.56
N ALA A 159 2.82 16.64 -8.04
CA ALA A 159 3.95 16.02 -7.36
C ALA A 159 5.16 15.87 -8.30
N LYS A 160 4.93 15.41 -9.53
CA LYS A 160 5.99 15.25 -10.54
C LYS A 160 6.59 16.59 -10.97
N ASP A 161 5.77 17.61 -11.19
CA ASP A 161 6.22 18.96 -11.56
C ASP A 161 7.10 19.60 -10.46
N ARG A 162 6.94 19.17 -9.20
CA ARG A 162 7.79 19.57 -8.06
C ARG A 162 9.05 18.73 -7.91
N GLY A 163 9.24 17.73 -8.74
CA GLY A 163 10.41 16.84 -8.71
C GLY A 163 10.30 15.69 -7.70
N ALA A 164 9.12 15.42 -7.16
CA ALA A 164 8.90 14.21 -6.34
C ALA A 164 8.98 12.95 -7.22
N ILE A 165 9.56 11.89 -6.67
CA ILE A 165 9.44 10.55 -7.25
C ILE A 165 8.02 10.06 -6.97
N THR A 166 7.31 9.60 -8.00
CA THR A 166 5.92 9.21 -7.89
C THR A 166 5.73 7.70 -7.94
N THR A 167 4.94 7.18 -7.01
CA THR A 167 4.64 5.75 -6.92
C THR A 167 3.12 5.52 -6.82
N VAL A 168 2.63 4.46 -7.45
CA VAL A 168 1.21 4.12 -7.46
C VAL A 168 1.00 2.65 -7.15
N ASP A 169 0.04 2.40 -6.27
CA ASP A 169 -0.61 1.12 -6.04
C ASP A 169 -2.11 1.24 -6.33
N VAL A 170 -2.75 0.14 -6.65
CA VAL A 170 -4.13 0.11 -7.09
C VAL A 170 -4.99 -0.82 -6.24
N PHE A 171 -6.29 -0.65 -6.35
CA PHE A 171 -7.27 -1.62 -5.92
C PHE A 171 -8.14 -1.95 -7.13
N ALA A 172 -7.78 -3.00 -7.84
CA ALA A 172 -8.39 -3.34 -9.11
C ALA A 172 -8.80 -4.82 -9.15
N GLY A 173 -10.00 -5.06 -9.64
CA GLY A 173 -10.53 -6.42 -9.79
C GLY A 173 -10.99 -6.74 -11.20
N SER A 174 -10.98 -5.75 -12.11
CA SER A 174 -11.52 -5.93 -13.45
C SER A 174 -10.98 -4.89 -14.44
N PRO A 175 -11.13 -5.12 -15.77
CA PRO A 175 -10.78 -4.12 -16.78
C PRO A 175 -11.58 -2.81 -16.69
N LYS A 176 -12.69 -2.78 -15.95
CA LYS A 176 -13.49 -1.55 -15.72
C LYS A 176 -12.76 -0.51 -14.88
N ASP A 177 -11.75 -0.94 -14.12
CA ASP A 177 -10.96 -0.06 -13.25
C ASP A 177 -9.85 0.64 -14.04
N LEU A 178 -9.51 0.13 -15.24
CA LEU A 178 -8.42 0.63 -16.07
C LEU A 178 -8.50 2.13 -16.39
N PRO A 179 -9.65 2.76 -16.71
CA PRO A 179 -9.69 4.19 -17.04
C PRO A 179 -9.19 5.10 -15.89
N ALA A 180 -9.53 4.80 -14.63
CA ALA A 180 -9.06 5.56 -13.48
C ALA A 180 -7.54 5.41 -13.31
N ILE A 181 -7.04 4.18 -13.44
CA ILE A 181 -5.62 3.83 -13.31
C ILE A 181 -4.83 4.44 -14.47
N ALA A 182 -5.28 4.29 -15.71
CA ALA A 182 -4.65 4.85 -16.90
C ALA A 182 -4.44 6.36 -16.80
N SER A 183 -5.33 7.07 -16.12
CA SER A 183 -5.23 8.52 -15.95
C SER A 183 -4.00 8.97 -15.14
N VAL A 184 -3.50 8.15 -14.22
CA VAL A 184 -2.36 8.47 -13.35
C VAL A 184 -1.02 7.97 -13.88
N LEU A 185 -1.02 6.94 -14.74
CA LEU A 185 0.21 6.29 -15.22
C LEU A 185 1.20 7.21 -15.95
N PRO A 186 0.78 8.22 -16.77
CA PRO A 186 1.72 9.16 -17.38
C PRO A 186 2.53 10.00 -16.37
N TYR A 187 2.05 10.10 -15.14
CA TYR A 187 2.70 10.85 -14.06
C TYR A 187 3.36 9.94 -13.02
N THR A 188 3.44 8.63 -13.29
CA THR A 188 3.94 7.61 -12.37
C THR A 188 5.35 7.19 -12.75
N ASP A 189 6.30 7.29 -11.79
CA ASP A 189 7.62 6.69 -11.98
C ASP A 189 7.58 5.18 -11.74
N TYR A 190 7.01 4.74 -10.64
CA TYR A 190 6.95 3.31 -10.26
C TYR A 190 5.51 2.87 -10.02
N PHE A 191 5.04 1.95 -10.87
CA PHE A 191 3.74 1.30 -10.75
C PHE A 191 3.91 -0.09 -10.14
N MET A 192 3.25 -0.34 -9.01
CA MET A 192 3.55 -1.50 -8.16
C MET A 192 2.30 -2.31 -7.78
N PRO A 193 1.54 -2.83 -8.75
CA PRO A 193 0.38 -3.68 -8.48
C PRO A 193 0.79 -5.11 -8.10
N SER A 194 -0.16 -5.86 -7.53
CA SER A 194 -0.06 -7.32 -7.52
C SER A 194 -0.22 -7.88 -8.94
N ILE A 195 0.31 -9.08 -9.16
CA ILE A 195 0.16 -9.75 -10.47
C ILE A 195 -1.32 -10.04 -10.76
N GLU A 196 -2.10 -10.36 -9.74
CA GLU A 196 -3.54 -10.62 -9.86
C GLU A 196 -4.29 -9.38 -10.35
N GLU A 197 -4.00 -8.20 -9.78
CA GLU A 197 -4.59 -6.92 -10.20
C GLU A 197 -4.14 -6.55 -11.62
N ALA A 198 -2.85 -6.67 -11.90
CA ALA A 198 -2.30 -6.37 -13.21
C ALA A 198 -2.90 -7.27 -14.30
N GLN A 199 -3.08 -8.55 -14.02
CA GLN A 199 -3.75 -9.51 -14.91
C GLN A 199 -5.26 -9.24 -15.04
N ALA A 200 -5.93 -8.86 -13.96
CA ALA A 200 -7.34 -8.48 -14.00
C ALA A 200 -7.57 -7.24 -14.87
N LEU A 201 -6.65 -6.28 -14.87
CA LEU A 201 -6.70 -5.08 -15.70
C LEU A 201 -6.43 -5.35 -17.18
N THR A 202 -5.47 -6.21 -17.48
CA THR A 202 -4.92 -6.37 -18.84
C THR A 202 -5.41 -7.61 -19.57
N GLY A 203 -5.83 -8.64 -18.84
CA GLY A 203 -6.08 -9.98 -19.37
C GLY A 203 -4.82 -10.76 -19.78
N LEU A 204 -3.64 -10.17 -19.63
CA LEU A 204 -2.35 -10.80 -19.94
C LEU A 204 -1.92 -11.76 -18.82
N ARG A 205 -1.15 -12.80 -19.17
CA ARG A 205 -0.69 -13.81 -18.20
C ARG A 205 0.82 -13.81 -17.99
N ASP A 206 1.60 -13.46 -19.03
CA ASP A 206 3.05 -13.34 -18.90
C ASP A 206 3.44 -12.08 -18.13
N HIS A 207 4.40 -12.19 -17.22
CA HIS A 207 4.83 -11.06 -16.37
C HIS A 207 5.51 -9.96 -17.19
N GLY A 208 6.31 -10.35 -18.19
CA GLY A 208 7.02 -9.41 -19.07
C GLY A 208 6.06 -8.61 -19.94
N ASP A 209 5.08 -9.29 -20.55
CA ASP A 209 4.05 -8.67 -21.39
C ASP A 209 3.15 -7.77 -20.53
N THR A 210 2.76 -8.22 -19.33
CA THR A 210 1.96 -7.45 -18.38
C THR A 210 2.70 -6.17 -17.94
N ALA A 211 3.98 -6.27 -17.58
CA ALA A 211 4.77 -5.11 -17.20
C ALA A 211 4.96 -4.15 -18.39
N LYS A 212 5.25 -4.70 -19.58
CA LYS A 212 5.41 -3.91 -20.80
C LYS A 212 4.15 -3.11 -21.14
N TYR A 213 2.96 -3.67 -20.96
CA TYR A 213 1.70 -2.97 -21.19
C TYR A 213 1.65 -1.64 -20.39
N PHE A 214 2.05 -1.65 -19.12
CA PHE A 214 2.06 -0.44 -18.30
C PHE A 214 3.23 0.50 -18.62
N LEU A 215 4.39 -0.05 -19.02
CA LEU A 215 5.51 0.78 -19.53
C LEU A 215 5.08 1.58 -20.77
N ASP A 216 4.33 0.96 -21.68
CA ASP A 216 3.81 1.62 -22.90
C ASP A 216 2.76 2.71 -22.54
N MET A 217 2.12 2.64 -21.36
CA MET A 217 1.20 3.66 -20.85
C MET A 217 1.90 4.82 -20.11
N GLY A 218 3.21 4.79 -19.97
CA GLY A 218 3.95 5.95 -19.50
C GLY A 218 4.71 5.82 -18.21
N VAL A 219 4.64 4.69 -17.47
CA VAL A 219 5.41 4.52 -16.24
C VAL A 219 6.90 4.33 -16.52
N LYS A 220 7.77 4.76 -15.61
CA LYS A 220 9.23 4.56 -15.72
C LYS A 220 9.60 3.10 -15.46
N ALA A 221 8.99 2.47 -14.47
CA ALA A 221 9.16 1.05 -14.18
C ALA A 221 7.86 0.44 -13.63
N CYS A 222 7.63 -0.83 -13.96
CA CYS A 222 6.57 -1.66 -13.39
C CYS A 222 7.20 -2.71 -12.47
N VAL A 223 6.68 -2.82 -11.24
CA VAL A 223 7.16 -3.78 -10.23
C VAL A 223 5.98 -4.64 -9.81
N LEU A 224 5.88 -5.84 -10.34
CA LEU A 224 4.80 -6.76 -10.03
C LEU A 224 5.14 -7.55 -8.76
N THR A 225 4.27 -7.49 -7.74
CA THR A 225 4.38 -8.41 -6.60
C THR A 225 3.75 -9.75 -6.97
N LEU A 226 4.46 -10.86 -6.70
CA LEU A 226 4.08 -12.22 -7.11
C LEU A 226 3.76 -13.11 -5.89
N GLY A 227 3.37 -12.52 -4.76
CA GLY A 227 3.11 -13.25 -3.53
C GLY A 227 4.27 -14.14 -3.09
N GLY A 228 4.02 -15.44 -2.95
CA GLY A 228 5.04 -16.44 -2.56
C GLY A 228 6.14 -16.70 -3.59
N ASP A 229 6.01 -16.15 -4.80
CA ASP A 229 7.00 -16.26 -5.88
C ASP A 229 7.94 -15.03 -5.96
N GLY A 230 7.75 -14.05 -5.09
CA GLY A 230 8.61 -12.88 -4.97
C GLY A 230 8.11 -11.64 -5.71
N ALA A 231 8.96 -11.02 -6.53
CA ALA A 231 8.63 -9.84 -7.31
C ALA A 231 9.33 -9.84 -8.67
N TYR A 232 8.72 -9.17 -9.65
CA TYR A 232 9.26 -8.96 -10.99
C TYR A 232 9.40 -7.46 -11.26
N TYR A 233 10.56 -7.04 -11.71
CA TYR A 233 10.90 -5.67 -12.09
C TYR A 233 11.10 -5.56 -13.60
N HIS A 234 10.56 -4.52 -14.22
CA HIS A 234 10.82 -4.17 -15.61
C HIS A 234 10.75 -2.64 -15.78
N ASP A 235 11.78 -2.01 -16.35
CA ASP A 235 11.81 -0.57 -16.61
C ASP A 235 11.93 -0.25 -18.10
N ARG A 236 11.84 1.05 -18.42
CA ARG A 236 11.93 1.57 -19.79
C ARG A 236 13.30 1.40 -20.43
N ASP A 237 14.36 1.30 -19.63
CA ASP A 237 15.72 1.11 -20.11
C ASP A 237 15.98 -0.36 -20.47
N GLY A 238 14.97 -1.24 -20.29
CA GLY A 238 15.02 -2.65 -20.63
C GLY A 238 15.61 -3.53 -19.52
N VAL A 239 15.91 -2.96 -18.35
CA VAL A 239 16.34 -3.74 -17.18
C VAL A 239 15.17 -4.53 -16.66
N LYS A 240 15.33 -5.84 -16.54
CA LYS A 240 14.34 -6.75 -16.00
C LYS A 240 14.99 -7.87 -15.19
N PHE A 241 14.38 -8.16 -14.04
CA PHE A 241 14.84 -9.24 -13.15
C PHE A 241 13.71 -9.71 -12.23
N ARG A 242 13.93 -10.87 -11.61
CA ARG A 242 13.07 -11.40 -10.54
C ARG A 242 13.84 -11.43 -9.23
N VAL A 243 13.13 -11.16 -8.14
CA VAL A 243 13.63 -11.36 -6.79
C VAL A 243 12.76 -12.43 -6.14
N PRO A 244 13.33 -13.55 -5.65
CA PRO A 244 12.56 -14.60 -5.01
C PRO A 244 11.97 -14.14 -3.68
N ALA A 245 10.84 -14.74 -3.26
CA ALA A 245 10.29 -14.50 -1.94
C ALA A 245 11.19 -15.08 -0.84
N PHE A 246 11.11 -14.49 0.36
CA PHE A 246 11.74 -15.07 1.54
C PHE A 246 10.98 -16.30 2.04
N ASP A 247 11.71 -17.30 2.53
CA ASP A 247 11.13 -18.49 3.13
C ASP A 247 10.71 -18.19 4.57
N ILE A 248 9.41 -18.05 4.78
CA ILE A 248 8.79 -17.61 6.05
C ILE A 248 7.56 -18.44 6.36
N VAL A 249 7.18 -18.47 7.63
CA VAL A 249 5.85 -18.90 8.05
C VAL A 249 4.91 -17.72 7.97
N VAL A 250 3.94 -17.81 7.07
CA VAL A 250 2.93 -16.76 6.86
C VAL A 250 1.86 -16.87 7.93
N LYS A 251 1.59 -15.76 8.64
CA LYS A 251 0.47 -15.64 9.57
C LYS A 251 -0.71 -14.89 8.95
N CYS A 252 -0.44 -13.74 8.30
CA CYS A 252 -1.48 -12.93 7.68
C CYS A 252 -0.91 -12.18 6.46
N THR A 253 -1.58 -12.27 5.32
CA THR A 253 -1.16 -11.53 4.11
C THR A 253 -1.77 -10.12 4.01
N CYS A 254 -2.44 -9.63 5.07
CA CYS A 254 -3.02 -8.29 5.08
C CYS A 254 -1.95 -7.21 4.96
N GLY A 255 -2.07 -6.33 3.98
CA GLY A 255 -1.15 -5.21 3.77
C GLY A 255 0.25 -5.57 3.27
N CYS A 256 0.47 -6.79 2.76
CA CYS A 256 1.79 -7.20 2.26
C CYS A 256 2.24 -6.37 1.04
N GLY A 257 1.34 -6.08 0.10
CA GLY A 257 1.61 -5.19 -1.04
C GLY A 257 1.94 -3.78 -0.57
N ASP A 258 1.14 -3.25 0.36
CA ASP A 258 1.33 -1.91 0.90
C ASP A 258 2.66 -1.78 1.67
N ALA A 259 3.03 -2.83 2.44
CA ALA A 259 4.33 -2.89 3.11
C ALA A 259 5.49 -2.99 2.11
N PHE A 260 5.30 -3.71 0.99
CA PHE A 260 6.24 -3.72 -0.12
C PHE A 260 6.43 -2.30 -0.66
N ASN A 261 5.35 -1.56 -0.92
CA ASN A 261 5.37 -0.19 -1.42
C ASN A 261 6.15 0.74 -0.47
N ALA A 262 5.95 0.59 0.84
CA ALA A 262 6.72 1.32 1.86
C ALA A 262 8.22 0.99 1.82
N GLY A 263 8.56 -0.30 1.76
CA GLY A 263 9.95 -0.75 1.65
C GLY A 263 10.62 -0.24 0.38
N TYR A 264 9.88 -0.21 -0.73
CA TYR A 264 10.36 0.34 -2.00
C TYR A 264 10.63 1.85 -1.89
N ALA A 265 9.72 2.60 -1.26
CA ALA A 265 9.89 4.03 -1.00
C ALA A 265 11.11 4.32 -0.10
N VAL A 266 11.34 3.51 0.93
CA VAL A 266 12.57 3.59 1.75
C VAL A 266 13.80 3.38 0.90
N GLY A 267 13.81 2.40 0.01
CA GLY A 267 14.91 2.15 -0.91
C GLY A 267 15.16 3.32 -1.87
N LEU A 268 14.09 4.01 -2.32
CA LEU A 268 14.20 5.24 -3.12
C LEU A 268 14.87 6.37 -2.32
N VAL A 269 14.43 6.61 -1.09
CA VAL A 269 14.98 7.68 -0.23
C VAL A 269 16.43 7.39 0.18
N LYS A 270 16.83 6.11 0.25
CA LYS A 270 18.18 5.65 0.60
C LYS A 270 19.09 5.45 -0.61
N ASP A 271 18.66 5.82 -1.81
CA ASP A 271 19.42 5.68 -3.06
C ASP A 271 19.90 4.25 -3.36
N PHE A 272 19.10 3.24 -2.99
CA PHE A 272 19.40 1.86 -3.34
C PHE A 272 19.29 1.66 -4.85
N ASP A 273 20.14 0.81 -5.42
CA ASP A 273 19.97 0.36 -6.81
C ASP A 273 18.65 -0.41 -6.99
N PRO A 274 18.18 -0.61 -8.22
CA PRO A 274 16.87 -1.24 -8.45
C PRO A 274 16.71 -2.62 -7.82
N GLU A 275 17.73 -3.47 -7.86
CA GLU A 275 17.65 -4.83 -7.29
C GLU A 275 17.60 -4.78 -5.76
N MET A 276 18.48 -4.02 -5.13
CA MET A 276 18.50 -3.82 -3.69
C MET A 276 17.18 -3.24 -3.19
N ARG A 277 16.58 -2.32 -3.94
CA ARG A 277 15.29 -1.70 -3.64
C ARG A 277 14.17 -2.72 -3.63
N VAL A 278 14.08 -3.57 -4.66
CA VAL A 278 13.06 -4.63 -4.73
C VAL A 278 13.28 -5.67 -3.62
N ARG A 279 14.52 -6.06 -3.34
CA ARG A 279 14.85 -7.00 -2.25
C ARG A 279 14.48 -6.45 -0.87
N PHE A 280 14.73 -5.16 -0.61
CA PHE A 280 14.35 -4.52 0.64
C PHE A 280 12.82 -4.40 0.78
N ALA A 281 12.13 -4.08 -0.30
CA ALA A 281 10.67 -4.07 -0.35
C ALA A 281 10.08 -5.47 -0.09
N GLN A 282 10.66 -6.51 -0.69
CA GLN A 282 10.27 -7.90 -0.46
C GLN A 282 10.51 -8.34 1.00
N ALA A 283 11.60 -7.90 1.63
CA ALA A 283 11.88 -8.15 3.05
C ALA A 283 10.84 -7.47 3.96
N THR A 284 10.47 -6.24 3.64
CA THR A 284 9.42 -5.50 4.37
C THR A 284 8.07 -6.21 4.28
N SER A 285 7.70 -6.67 3.09
CA SER A 285 6.48 -7.45 2.84
C SER A 285 6.50 -8.79 3.59
N ALA A 286 7.64 -9.51 3.58
CA ALA A 286 7.80 -10.78 4.28
C ALA A 286 7.68 -10.62 5.80
N LEU A 287 8.30 -9.59 6.38
CA LEU A 287 8.15 -9.27 7.80
C LEU A 287 6.69 -8.95 8.15
N ASN A 288 5.99 -8.19 7.30
CA ASN A 288 4.57 -7.94 7.48
C ASN A 288 3.76 -9.24 7.54
N ALA A 289 4.03 -10.17 6.63
CA ALA A 289 3.32 -11.45 6.52
C ALA A 289 3.49 -12.37 7.75
N MET A 290 4.54 -12.18 8.55
CA MET A 290 4.82 -12.98 9.74
C MET A 290 4.00 -12.58 10.98
N GLY A 291 3.29 -11.45 10.94
CA GLY A 291 2.44 -10.97 12.03
C GLY A 291 0.96 -10.96 11.69
N LEU A 292 0.09 -10.78 12.69
CA LEU A 292 -1.34 -10.56 12.49
C LEU A 292 -1.60 -9.05 12.31
N GLY A 293 -2.10 -8.67 11.15
CA GLY A 293 -2.44 -7.29 10.80
C GLY A 293 -1.35 -6.55 10.04
N SER A 294 -1.74 -5.42 9.47
CA SER A 294 -0.88 -4.56 8.66
C SER A 294 0.29 -4.00 9.50
N GLN A 295 1.50 -4.04 8.96
CA GLN A 295 2.79 -3.63 9.55
C GLN A 295 3.19 -4.40 10.83
N ALA A 296 2.55 -5.52 11.16
CA ALA A 296 2.73 -6.20 12.45
C ALA A 296 4.20 -6.65 12.69
N GLY A 297 4.84 -7.25 11.70
CA GLY A 297 6.24 -7.71 11.79
C GLY A 297 7.28 -6.65 11.39
N VAL A 298 6.88 -5.49 10.87
CA VAL A 298 7.81 -4.40 10.53
C VAL A 298 8.21 -3.66 11.81
N VAL A 299 9.49 -3.69 12.16
CA VAL A 299 10.04 -3.07 13.37
C VAL A 299 10.72 -1.75 13.06
N ASN A 300 11.83 -1.78 12.31
CA ASN A 300 12.58 -0.62 11.88
C ASN A 300 13.48 -0.95 10.67
N PHE A 301 14.20 0.05 10.18
CA PHE A 301 15.10 -0.10 9.02
C PHE A 301 16.19 -1.15 9.24
N ASP A 302 16.89 -1.11 10.36
CA ASP A 302 18.02 -2.01 10.63
C ASP A 302 17.56 -3.47 10.77
N HIS A 303 16.40 -3.68 11.42
CA HIS A 303 15.80 -5.01 11.52
C HIS A 303 15.45 -5.56 10.14
N THR A 304 14.83 -4.75 9.29
CA THR A 304 14.47 -5.14 7.91
C THR A 304 15.71 -5.43 7.06
N LEU A 305 16.74 -4.59 7.18
CA LEU A 305 18.02 -4.77 6.47
C LEU A 305 18.73 -6.05 6.91
N ASN A 306 18.75 -6.33 8.22
CA ASN A 306 19.31 -7.56 8.75
C ASN A 306 18.53 -8.79 8.28
N PHE A 307 17.21 -8.75 8.38
CA PHE A 307 16.34 -9.81 7.87
C PHE A 307 16.61 -10.10 6.39
N MET A 308 16.68 -9.08 5.54
CA MET A 308 16.99 -9.20 4.12
C MET A 308 18.34 -9.90 3.86
N LYS A 309 19.34 -9.68 4.72
CA LYS A 309 20.69 -10.26 4.58
C LYS A 309 20.78 -11.71 5.08
N THR A 310 20.00 -12.07 6.08
CA THR A 310 20.18 -13.34 6.83
C THR A 310 19.10 -14.37 6.54
N GLN A 311 17.89 -13.93 6.16
CA GLN A 311 16.79 -14.84 5.87
C GLN A 311 16.98 -15.54 4.52
N LYS A 312 16.72 -16.84 4.48
CA LYS A 312 16.75 -17.63 3.25
C LYS A 312 15.61 -17.21 2.31
N THR A 313 15.87 -17.27 1.03
CA THR A 313 14.85 -17.12 -0.01
C THR A 313 14.35 -18.50 -0.45
N ARG A 314 13.13 -18.54 -0.97
CA ARG A 314 12.61 -19.69 -1.71
C ARG A 314 13.43 -19.82 -3.00
N GLY A 315 13.85 -21.04 -3.29
CA GLY A 315 14.71 -21.33 -4.45
C GLY A 315 14.04 -21.11 -5.79
#